data_a28ffa418c2a67fabb499880713cd991
#
_entry.id   a28ffa418c2a67fabb499880713cd991
#
_cell.length_a   1.000
_cell.length_b   1.000
_cell.length_c   1.000
_cell.angle_alpha   90.00
_cell.angle_beta   90.00
_cell.angle_gamma   90.00
#
_symmetry.space_group_name_H-M   'P 1'
#
loop_
_entity.id
_entity.type
_entity.pdbx_description
1 polymer ?
#
loop_
_entity_poly.entity_id
_entity_poly.type
_entity_poly.pdbx_seq_one_letter_code
_entity_poly.pdbx_strand_id
1 'polypeptide(L)'
;MMRAMTVSNSRYSALLLILFAACGGGDSSAVDGGASEADAGETPTADAGGDQSWAPLVTGDWTLPAGGENSSDNHLIVLDRDIFVGAIRPIEPVGTHHTVLSIEGGSGIIYASGVGTNAVTFPEGVGLKLAQGTRLNLELHIFNPSGEAISGTSGIEIVEVAEADVIHEADLFLPGPFAFQLPPGQETVTSGTCAIETEQTVFALFPHMHQLGKHFKLTVNKAGQDQIVHDAAYDFNEQAFTVFDPITLSPGDSITSECTWLNTTGQTVGWGDSSNNEMCFGIMYRYPAQGDDFCDNGFTP
;
A
#
# COMPACT_ATOMS: atom_id res chain seq x y z
N MET A 1 -37.51 6.30 39.03
CA MET A 1 -37.98 5.07 38.35
C MET A 1 -37.33 5.06 36.98
N MET A 2 -36.12 4.52 36.86
CA MET A 2 -35.36 4.41 35.62
C MET A 2 -35.47 2.96 35.13
N ARG A 3 -35.94 2.77 33.91
CA ARG A 3 -35.97 1.47 33.22
C ARG A 3 -34.70 1.30 32.42
N ALA A 4 -33.95 0.25 32.73
CA ALA A 4 -32.83 -0.20 31.93
C ALA A 4 -33.33 -0.89 30.64
N MET A 5 -32.79 -0.50 29.49
CA MET A 5 -32.94 -1.24 28.23
C MET A 5 -31.73 -2.15 28.05
N THR A 6 -31.99 -3.42 28.00
CA THR A 6 -31.02 -4.49 27.64
C THR A 6 -30.94 -4.58 26.12
N VAL A 7 -29.75 -4.43 25.58
CA VAL A 7 -29.45 -4.66 24.14
C VAL A 7 -28.99 -6.12 23.97
N SER A 8 -29.73 -6.86 23.16
CA SER A 8 -29.46 -8.24 22.79
C SER A 8 -28.47 -8.30 21.63
N ASN A 9 -27.33 -8.96 21.87
CA ASN A 9 -26.37 -9.32 20.82
C ASN A 9 -26.89 -10.53 20.02
N SER A 10 -27.23 -10.32 18.77
CA SER A 10 -27.53 -11.39 17.80
C SER A 10 -26.31 -11.62 16.91
N ARG A 11 -25.70 -12.81 17.04
CA ARG A 11 -24.62 -13.33 16.18
C ARG A 11 -25.27 -13.89 14.92
N TYR A 12 -24.91 -13.37 13.76
CA TYR A 12 -25.17 -14.04 12.48
C TYR A 12 -23.84 -14.45 11.85
N SER A 13 -23.59 -15.77 11.92
CA SER A 13 -22.64 -16.43 11.03
C SER A 13 -23.35 -16.70 9.72
N ALA A 14 -22.91 -16.09 8.66
CA ALA A 14 -23.33 -16.42 7.30
C ALA A 14 -22.19 -17.17 6.60
N LEU A 15 -22.38 -18.45 6.41
CA LEU A 15 -21.54 -19.35 5.60
C LEU A 15 -21.90 -19.11 4.13
N LEU A 16 -21.01 -18.58 3.31
CA LEU A 16 -21.22 -18.43 1.87
C LEU A 16 -20.37 -19.45 1.13
N LEU A 17 -21.04 -20.47 0.56
CA LEU A 17 -20.47 -21.41 -0.39
C LEU A 17 -20.37 -20.72 -1.77
N ILE A 18 -19.18 -20.63 -2.33
CA ILE A 18 -18.98 -20.21 -3.72
C ILE A 18 -18.68 -21.45 -4.57
N LEU A 19 -19.57 -21.75 -5.50
CA LEU A 19 -19.40 -22.75 -6.55
C LEU A 19 -18.56 -22.15 -7.70
N PHE A 20 -17.44 -22.78 -8.00
CA PHE A 20 -16.69 -22.53 -9.24
C PHE A 20 -17.25 -23.39 -10.38
N ALA A 21 -17.65 -22.75 -11.46
CA ALA A 21 -17.92 -23.40 -12.73
C ALA A 21 -16.68 -23.27 -13.63
N ALA A 22 -16.09 -24.41 -13.96
CA ALA A 22 -15.03 -24.53 -14.94
C ALA A 22 -15.59 -24.50 -16.35
N CYS A 23 -15.03 -23.70 -17.25
CA CYS A 23 -15.19 -23.88 -18.71
C CYS A 23 -13.78 -23.97 -19.30
N GLY A 24 -13.49 -25.14 -19.88
CA GLY A 24 -12.28 -25.43 -20.61
C GLY A 24 -12.40 -25.15 -22.10
N GLY A 25 -11.24 -25.12 -22.77
CA GLY A 25 -11.16 -25.55 -24.18
C GLY A 25 -10.46 -24.59 -25.14
N GLY A 26 -9.23 -24.99 -25.58
CA GLY A 26 -8.78 -25.05 -26.95
C GLY A 26 -8.28 -23.73 -27.56
N ASP A 27 -7.12 -23.60 -28.05
CA ASP A 27 -6.41 -24.28 -29.10
C ASP A 27 -5.02 -23.67 -29.31
N SER A 28 -4.06 -24.54 -29.59
CA SER A 28 -2.69 -24.21 -29.92
C SER A 28 -2.57 -23.69 -31.35
N SER A 29 -1.84 -22.58 -31.56
CA SER A 29 -1.15 -22.35 -32.82
C SER A 29 0.23 -21.74 -32.55
N ALA A 30 1.26 -22.53 -32.83
CA ALA A 30 2.64 -22.14 -32.85
C ALA A 30 2.89 -21.14 -33.98
N VAL A 31 3.63 -20.09 -33.70
CA VAL A 31 4.28 -19.25 -34.72
C VAL A 31 5.75 -19.14 -34.36
N ASP A 32 6.55 -19.51 -35.35
CA ASP A 32 7.99 -19.67 -35.37
C ASP A 32 8.74 -18.34 -35.37
N GLY A 33 9.88 -18.36 -34.70
CA GLY A 33 11.15 -17.78 -35.04
C GLY A 33 11.31 -16.30 -35.36
N GLY A 34 12.01 -15.61 -34.47
CA GLY A 34 12.67 -14.36 -34.77
C GLY A 34 13.53 -13.91 -33.57
N ALA A 35 14.74 -14.46 -33.46
CA ALA A 35 15.74 -13.94 -32.52
C ALA A 35 16.23 -12.59 -33.04
N SER A 36 15.91 -11.51 -32.35
CA SER A 36 16.61 -10.24 -32.41
C SER A 36 17.48 -10.10 -31.17
N GLU A 37 18.75 -9.90 -31.36
CA GLU A 37 19.75 -9.60 -30.33
C GLU A 37 19.25 -8.38 -29.53
N ALA A 38 19.02 -8.58 -28.25
CA ALA A 38 18.71 -7.49 -27.32
C ALA A 38 20.03 -6.79 -26.98
N ASP A 39 20.01 -5.50 -27.26
CA ASP A 39 20.98 -4.50 -26.82
C ASP A 39 21.17 -4.62 -25.29
N ALA A 40 22.42 -4.66 -24.86
CA ALA A 40 22.79 -4.72 -23.46
C ALA A 40 22.46 -3.38 -22.80
N GLY A 41 21.25 -3.29 -22.26
CA GLY A 41 20.82 -2.16 -21.43
C GLY A 41 21.74 -2.02 -20.22
N GLU A 42 22.20 -0.82 -19.98
CA GLU A 42 23.05 -0.39 -18.89
C GLU A 42 22.50 -0.88 -17.55
N THR A 43 23.33 -1.59 -16.82
CA THR A 43 23.09 -1.94 -15.41
C THR A 43 22.92 -0.64 -14.63
N PRO A 44 21.85 -0.46 -13.84
CA PRO A 44 21.76 0.69 -12.97
C PRO A 44 22.98 0.68 -12.04
N THR A 45 23.72 1.78 -12.03
CA THR A 45 24.82 1.99 -11.11
C THR A 45 24.34 1.80 -9.69
N ALA A 46 24.94 0.85 -8.98
CA ALA A 46 24.69 0.62 -7.58
C ALA A 46 24.86 1.94 -6.81
N ASP A 47 23.83 2.26 -6.05
CA ASP A 47 23.78 3.36 -5.11
C ASP A 47 25.01 3.30 -4.17
N ALA A 48 25.69 4.42 -4.01
CA ALA A 48 26.80 4.59 -3.08
C ALA A 48 26.25 4.79 -1.63
N GLY A 49 25.36 3.89 -1.20
CA GLY A 49 24.93 3.79 0.18
C GLY A 49 25.95 2.97 0.97
N GLY A 50 26.49 3.53 2.06
CA GLY A 50 27.29 2.79 3.03
C GLY A 50 26.56 1.52 3.48
N ASP A 51 27.28 0.55 4.00
CA ASP A 51 26.82 -0.78 4.42
C ASP A 51 25.59 -0.68 5.36
N GLN A 52 24.39 -0.57 4.76
CA GLN A 52 23.13 -0.47 5.49
C GLN A 52 22.80 -1.87 6.01
N SER A 53 22.85 -2.04 7.32
CA SER A 53 22.52 -3.33 7.91
C SER A 53 21.00 -3.48 8.02
N TRP A 54 20.43 -4.25 7.11
CA TRP A 54 19.03 -4.66 7.17
C TRP A 54 18.80 -5.63 8.32
N ALA A 55 17.73 -5.42 9.08
CA ALA A 55 17.31 -6.28 10.18
C ALA A 55 15.81 -6.55 10.11
N PRO A 56 15.34 -7.79 10.35
CA PRO A 56 13.93 -8.08 10.42
C PRO A 56 13.24 -7.26 11.52
N LEU A 57 12.17 -6.57 11.17
CA LEU A 57 11.27 -5.89 12.11
C LEU A 57 10.17 -6.85 12.57
N VAL A 58 9.54 -7.55 11.64
CA VAL A 58 8.51 -8.55 11.91
C VAL A 58 8.49 -9.57 10.78
N THR A 59 8.32 -10.85 11.14
CA THR A 59 8.25 -11.96 10.19
C THR A 59 7.17 -12.94 10.59
N GLY A 60 6.67 -13.70 9.60
CA GLY A 60 5.77 -14.82 9.75
C GLY A 60 6.25 -16.03 8.97
N ASP A 61 6.31 -17.19 9.63
CA ASP A 61 6.57 -18.47 8.98
C ASP A 61 5.27 -19.05 8.43
N TRP A 62 5.33 -19.60 7.22
CA TRP A 62 4.15 -20.17 6.59
C TRP A 62 4.46 -21.45 5.82
N THR A 63 3.42 -22.27 5.63
CA THR A 63 3.45 -23.46 4.78
C THR A 63 2.15 -23.59 4.05
N LEU A 64 2.20 -23.76 2.72
CA LEU A 64 1.03 -23.97 1.88
C LEU A 64 1.12 -25.28 1.11
N PRO A 65 0.02 -26.06 1.01
CA PRO A 65 -0.06 -27.21 0.11
C PRO A 65 -0.01 -26.75 -1.35
N ALA A 66 0.16 -27.71 -2.27
CA ALA A 66 0.03 -27.49 -3.70
C ALA A 66 -1.30 -26.81 -4.05
N GLY A 67 -1.25 -25.71 -4.83
CA GLY A 67 -2.42 -24.91 -5.21
C GLY A 67 -3.10 -24.17 -4.05
N GLY A 68 -2.43 -24.09 -2.89
CA GLY A 68 -2.98 -23.44 -1.68
C GLY A 68 -2.85 -21.92 -1.73
N GLU A 69 -3.74 -21.25 -1.00
CA GLU A 69 -3.73 -19.81 -0.77
C GLU A 69 -4.08 -19.51 0.70
N ASN A 70 -3.41 -18.52 1.27
CA ASN A 70 -3.75 -17.93 2.55
C ASN A 70 -3.71 -16.41 2.38
N SER A 71 -4.88 -15.76 2.35
CA SER A 71 -5.02 -14.34 2.05
C SER A 71 -5.02 -13.43 3.27
N SER A 72 -4.79 -13.96 4.48
CA SER A 72 -4.95 -13.19 5.71
C SER A 72 -4.23 -13.89 6.89
N ASP A 73 -2.91 -14.03 6.77
CA ASP A 73 -2.07 -14.55 7.84
C ASP A 73 -1.48 -13.38 8.63
N ASN A 74 -1.93 -13.22 9.88
CA ASN A 74 -1.63 -12.04 10.69
C ASN A 74 -0.61 -12.36 11.78
N HIS A 75 0.45 -11.56 11.86
CA HIS A 75 1.51 -11.65 12.86
C HIS A 75 1.62 -10.34 13.64
N LEU A 76 1.37 -10.41 14.94
CA LEU A 76 1.36 -9.26 15.83
C LEU A 76 2.63 -9.18 16.66
N ILE A 77 3.23 -8.01 16.71
CA ILE A 77 4.32 -7.70 17.64
C ILE A 77 4.02 -6.42 18.42
N VAL A 78 4.67 -6.29 19.58
CA VAL A 78 4.67 -5.05 20.37
C VAL A 78 6.11 -4.58 20.48
N LEU A 79 6.37 -3.34 20.11
CA LEU A 79 7.71 -2.77 20.18
C LEU A 79 8.14 -2.56 21.63
N ASP A 80 9.31 -3.03 21.98
CA ASP A 80 9.90 -2.92 23.32
C ASP A 80 10.73 -1.64 23.52
N ARG A 81 10.99 -0.91 22.44
CA ARG A 81 11.72 0.38 22.40
C ARG A 81 11.24 1.25 21.25
N ASP A 82 11.65 2.51 21.25
CA ASP A 82 11.52 3.37 20.08
C ASP A 82 12.45 2.88 18.96
N ILE A 83 11.95 2.92 17.72
CA ILE A 83 12.68 2.58 16.50
C ILE A 83 12.55 3.76 15.53
N PHE A 84 13.65 4.14 14.88
CA PHE A 84 13.62 5.10 13.79
C PHE A 84 14.02 4.41 12.49
N VAL A 85 13.05 4.28 11.58
CA VAL A 85 13.22 3.59 10.30
C VAL A 85 13.81 4.56 9.28
N GLY A 86 14.99 4.24 8.74
CA GLY A 86 15.64 4.98 7.65
C GLY A 86 15.50 4.31 6.29
N ALA A 87 15.17 3.02 6.26
CA ALA A 87 14.76 2.30 5.05
C ALA A 87 13.88 1.11 5.43
N ILE A 88 13.01 0.70 4.51
CA ILE A 88 12.07 -0.40 4.71
C ILE A 88 11.92 -1.20 3.42
N ARG A 89 11.88 -2.53 3.53
CA ARG A 89 11.63 -3.43 2.40
C ARG A 89 10.97 -4.72 2.84
N PRO A 90 10.34 -5.46 1.91
CA PRO A 90 9.74 -6.74 2.24
C PRO A 90 10.78 -7.87 2.25
N ILE A 91 10.44 -8.95 2.97
CA ILE A 91 11.05 -10.28 2.85
C ILE A 91 10.05 -11.14 2.09
N GLU A 92 10.32 -11.40 0.81
CA GLU A 92 9.37 -12.02 -0.11
C GLU A 92 9.96 -13.25 -0.83
N PRO A 93 10.04 -14.42 -0.14
CA PRO A 93 10.36 -15.66 -0.84
C PRO A 93 9.23 -16.07 -1.81
N VAL A 94 9.54 -16.98 -2.73
CA VAL A 94 8.55 -17.55 -3.67
C VAL A 94 7.34 -18.05 -2.91
N GLY A 95 6.16 -17.56 -3.28
CA GLY A 95 4.88 -17.81 -2.62
C GLY A 95 4.34 -16.60 -1.89
N THR A 96 5.15 -15.60 -1.55
CA THR A 96 4.66 -14.33 -1.03
C THR A 96 4.03 -13.54 -2.17
N HIS A 97 2.74 -13.20 -2.04
CA HIS A 97 2.03 -12.40 -3.03
C HIS A 97 2.07 -10.91 -2.66
N HIS A 98 1.72 -10.57 -1.42
CA HIS A 98 1.93 -9.23 -0.86
C HIS A 98 2.03 -9.27 0.67
N THR A 99 2.57 -8.20 1.23
CA THR A 99 2.67 -7.96 2.66
C THR A 99 2.11 -6.59 3.00
N VAL A 100 1.44 -6.46 4.14
CA VAL A 100 0.96 -5.17 4.66
C VAL A 100 1.40 -5.04 6.12
N LEU A 101 2.13 -3.98 6.43
CA LEU A 101 2.48 -3.60 7.80
C LEU A 101 1.62 -2.43 8.23
N SER A 102 0.88 -2.60 9.33
CA SER A 102 -0.01 -1.59 9.89
C SER A 102 0.13 -1.47 11.40
N ILE A 103 -0.41 -0.37 11.96
CA ILE A 103 -0.57 -0.20 13.41
C ILE A 103 -1.91 -0.84 13.79
N GLU A 104 -1.90 -1.81 14.75
CA GLU A 104 -3.11 -2.46 15.22
C GLU A 104 -4.07 -1.46 15.87
N GLY A 105 -5.33 -1.47 15.41
CA GLY A 105 -6.37 -0.57 15.90
C GLY A 105 -6.26 0.88 15.40
N GLY A 106 -5.30 1.16 14.53
CA GLY A 106 -5.13 2.44 13.83
C GLY A 106 -5.60 2.36 12.38
N SER A 107 -5.78 3.52 11.75
CA SER A 107 -6.12 3.63 10.31
C SER A 107 -4.88 3.58 9.40
N GLY A 108 -3.67 3.37 9.98
CA GLY A 108 -2.42 3.60 9.28
C GLY A 108 -1.75 2.34 8.75
N ILE A 109 -1.75 2.15 7.42
CA ILE A 109 -0.76 1.30 6.74
C ILE A 109 0.59 2.01 6.85
N ILE A 110 1.60 1.33 7.45
CA ILE A 110 2.97 1.85 7.51
C ILE A 110 3.69 1.53 6.20
N TYR A 111 3.51 0.31 5.70
CA TYR A 111 4.18 -0.17 4.49
C TYR A 111 3.33 -1.26 3.84
N ALA A 112 3.39 -1.34 2.53
CA ALA A 112 2.84 -2.45 1.79
C ALA A 112 3.72 -2.79 0.58
N SER A 113 3.70 -4.06 0.19
CA SER A 113 4.43 -4.56 -0.96
C SER A 113 3.59 -5.53 -1.77
N GLY A 114 3.81 -5.54 -3.07
CA GLY A 114 3.41 -6.61 -3.98
C GLY A 114 4.65 -7.28 -4.57
N VAL A 115 4.46 -8.24 -5.43
CA VAL A 115 5.56 -8.99 -6.06
C VAL A 115 6.54 -8.04 -6.76
N GLY A 116 7.82 -8.12 -6.40
CA GLY A 116 8.88 -7.31 -7.00
C GLY A 116 8.98 -5.87 -6.47
N THR A 117 8.37 -5.57 -5.34
CA THR A 117 8.49 -4.26 -4.70
C THR A 117 9.93 -3.98 -4.26
N ASN A 118 10.42 -2.78 -4.58
CA ASN A 118 11.73 -2.31 -4.16
C ASN A 118 11.71 -1.73 -2.73
N ALA A 119 12.89 -1.59 -2.14
CA ALA A 119 13.04 -0.89 -0.87
C ALA A 119 12.64 0.59 -1.00
N VAL A 120 12.06 1.13 0.07
CA VAL A 120 11.92 2.57 0.27
C VAL A 120 13.04 3.02 1.18
N THR A 121 13.97 3.83 0.66
CA THR A 121 15.04 4.47 1.43
C THR A 121 14.64 5.91 1.70
N PHE A 122 14.72 6.31 2.95
CA PHE A 122 14.37 7.66 3.37
C PHE A 122 15.54 8.63 3.09
N PRO A 123 15.28 9.90 2.84
CA PRO A 123 16.33 10.89 2.71
C PRO A 123 17.23 10.94 3.93
N GLU A 124 18.50 11.36 3.74
CA GLU A 124 19.45 11.53 4.84
C GLU A 124 18.88 12.45 5.92
N GLY A 125 19.03 12.06 7.18
CA GLY A 125 18.48 12.79 8.32
C GLY A 125 16.97 12.65 8.53
N VAL A 126 16.29 11.81 7.74
CA VAL A 126 14.85 11.53 7.89
C VAL A 126 14.62 10.14 8.48
N GLY A 127 13.77 10.03 9.49
CA GLY A 127 13.42 8.76 10.11
C GLY A 127 11.94 8.66 10.44
N LEU A 128 11.32 7.52 10.13
CA LEU A 128 9.95 7.22 10.58
C LEU A 128 10.03 6.65 12.00
N LYS A 129 9.46 7.36 12.97
CA LYS A 129 9.42 6.92 14.36
C LYS A 129 8.31 5.91 14.61
N LEU A 130 8.69 4.75 15.10
CA LEU A 130 7.80 3.75 15.66
C LEU A 130 8.04 3.72 17.18
N ALA A 131 7.10 4.25 17.96
CA ALA A 131 7.28 4.43 19.40
C ALA A 131 7.23 3.11 20.17
N GLN A 132 7.90 3.03 21.31
CA GLN A 132 7.77 1.93 22.26
C GLN A 132 6.30 1.68 22.61
N GLY A 133 5.91 0.40 22.66
CA GLY A 133 4.54 -0.02 22.95
C GLY A 133 3.61 -0.01 21.72
N THR A 134 4.04 0.49 20.56
CA THR A 134 3.28 0.37 19.31
C THR A 134 3.05 -1.12 19.00
N ARG A 135 1.81 -1.46 18.70
CA ARG A 135 1.40 -2.80 18.28
C ARG A 135 1.35 -2.81 16.76
N LEU A 136 2.25 -3.57 16.16
CA LEU A 136 2.33 -3.73 14.71
C LEU A 136 1.62 -5.02 14.30
N ASN A 137 0.86 -4.95 13.21
CA ASN A 137 0.27 -6.09 12.54
C ASN A 137 0.91 -6.25 11.16
N LEU A 138 1.55 -7.39 10.93
CA LEU A 138 1.97 -7.83 9.61
C LEU A 138 0.90 -8.78 9.07
N GLU A 139 0.27 -8.40 7.98
CA GLU A 139 -0.64 -9.26 7.21
C GLU A 139 0.10 -9.80 5.99
N LEU A 140 0.05 -11.12 5.82
CA LEU A 140 0.67 -11.85 4.71
C LEU A 140 -0.42 -12.42 3.80
N HIS A 141 -0.30 -12.18 2.52
CA HIS A 141 -1.01 -12.92 1.47
C HIS A 141 -0.03 -13.85 0.77
N ILE A 142 -0.24 -15.14 0.96
CA ILE A 142 0.63 -16.19 0.43
C ILE A 142 -0.15 -17.02 -0.58
N PHE A 143 0.44 -17.28 -1.76
CA PHE A 143 -0.14 -18.05 -2.83
C PHE A 143 0.85 -19.06 -3.41
N ASN A 144 0.44 -20.30 -3.51
CA ASN A 144 1.25 -21.40 -4.07
C ASN A 144 0.62 -21.96 -5.36
N PRO A 145 0.98 -21.46 -6.54
CA PRO A 145 0.47 -21.99 -7.81
C PRO A 145 1.12 -23.33 -8.20
N SER A 146 2.12 -23.81 -7.47
CA SER A 146 2.87 -25.02 -7.83
C SER A 146 2.12 -26.32 -7.52
N GLY A 147 2.58 -27.44 -8.09
CA GLY A 147 2.06 -28.77 -7.80
C GLY A 147 2.59 -29.42 -6.54
N GLU A 148 3.42 -28.73 -5.74
CA GLU A 148 4.08 -29.23 -4.54
C GLU A 148 3.83 -28.29 -3.35
N ALA A 149 3.94 -28.80 -2.12
CA ALA A 149 3.88 -27.93 -0.95
C ALA A 149 5.14 -27.06 -0.86
N ILE A 150 4.96 -25.78 -0.51
CA ILE A 150 6.07 -24.85 -0.27
C ILE A 150 5.97 -24.23 1.13
N SER A 151 7.11 -23.78 1.64
CA SER A 151 7.22 -23.08 2.92
C SER A 151 8.17 -21.90 2.78
N GLY A 152 7.98 -20.91 3.62
CA GLY A 152 8.85 -19.73 3.67
C GLY A 152 8.66 -18.93 4.93
N THR A 153 9.48 -17.88 5.03
CA THR A 153 9.34 -16.83 6.04
C THR A 153 9.21 -15.51 5.28
N SER A 154 8.08 -14.86 5.42
CA SER A 154 7.81 -13.53 4.82
C SER A 154 7.79 -12.47 5.92
N GLY A 155 7.98 -11.22 5.55
CA GLY A 155 7.98 -10.16 6.55
C GLY A 155 8.47 -8.83 6.03
N ILE A 156 8.86 -7.99 6.97
CA ILE A 156 9.41 -6.66 6.74
C ILE A 156 10.76 -6.59 7.44
N GLU A 157 11.75 -6.09 6.74
CA GLU A 157 13.03 -5.69 7.31
C GLU A 157 13.28 -4.20 7.12
N ILE A 158 14.03 -3.62 8.04
CA ILE A 158 14.32 -2.20 8.08
C ILE A 158 15.82 -1.95 8.21
N VAL A 159 16.23 -0.76 7.82
CA VAL A 159 17.46 -0.14 8.30
C VAL A 159 17.06 0.83 9.40
N GLU A 160 17.57 0.59 10.60
CA GLU A 160 17.38 1.51 11.70
C GLU A 160 18.44 2.60 11.69
N VAL A 161 18.01 3.85 11.87
CA VAL A 161 18.90 5.00 12.07
C VAL A 161 18.94 5.39 13.54
N ALA A 162 20.08 5.89 14.00
CA ALA A 162 20.18 6.34 15.38
C ALA A 162 19.33 7.61 15.58
N GLU A 163 18.63 7.73 16.71
CA GLU A 163 17.82 8.91 17.05
C GLU A 163 18.61 10.21 16.91
N ALA A 164 19.90 10.20 17.27
CA ALA A 164 20.77 11.35 17.19
C ALA A 164 21.06 11.84 15.76
N ASP A 165 20.86 10.96 14.76
CA ASP A 165 21.08 11.26 13.35
C ASP A 165 19.78 11.70 12.65
N VAL A 166 18.62 11.61 13.34
CA VAL A 166 17.32 12.03 12.81
C VAL A 166 17.17 13.55 13.00
N ILE A 167 17.12 14.26 11.89
CA ILE A 167 16.88 15.72 11.84
C ILE A 167 15.38 15.99 11.71
N HIS A 168 14.67 15.15 10.95
CA HIS A 168 13.23 15.23 10.72
C HIS A 168 12.57 13.87 10.92
N GLU A 169 11.54 13.83 11.76
CA GLU A 169 10.66 12.68 11.81
C GLU A 169 9.75 12.71 10.57
N ALA A 170 9.57 11.54 9.96
CA ALA A 170 8.60 11.34 8.88
C ALA A 170 7.28 10.79 9.43
N ASP A 171 6.20 11.05 8.71
CA ASP A 171 4.90 10.39 8.90
C ASP A 171 4.24 10.07 7.55
N LEU A 172 3.02 9.55 7.62
CA LEU A 172 2.20 9.25 6.46
C LEU A 172 1.21 10.39 6.20
N PHE A 173 0.99 10.67 4.93
CA PHE A 173 0.08 11.68 4.41
C PHE A 173 -0.79 11.06 3.31
N LEU A 174 -2.10 11.19 3.44
CA LEU A 174 -3.09 10.44 2.66
C LEU A 174 -4.05 11.37 1.91
N PRO A 175 -3.61 12.06 0.84
CA PRO A 175 -4.50 12.84 0.00
C PRO A 175 -5.39 11.95 -0.87
N GLY A 176 -6.69 12.23 -0.87
CA GLY A 176 -7.65 11.53 -1.70
C GLY A 176 -9.11 11.82 -1.32
N PRO A 177 -10.07 11.53 -2.22
CA PRO A 177 -11.48 11.76 -1.97
C PRO A 177 -12.10 10.70 -1.05
N PHE A 178 -12.97 11.14 -0.15
CA PHE A 178 -13.78 10.27 0.73
C PHE A 178 -15.24 10.16 0.29
N ALA A 179 -15.68 10.96 -0.68
CA ALA A 179 -17.08 11.00 -1.09
C ALA A 179 -17.21 10.74 -2.59
N PHE A 180 -17.52 9.49 -2.94
CA PHE A 180 -17.83 9.10 -4.31
C PHE A 180 -18.84 7.96 -4.34
N GLN A 181 -19.46 7.78 -5.50
CA GLN A 181 -20.37 6.68 -5.78
C GLN A 181 -20.04 6.09 -7.14
N LEU A 182 -19.83 4.80 -7.20
CA LEU A 182 -19.51 4.06 -8.41
C LEU A 182 -20.75 3.28 -8.87
N PRO A 183 -21.51 3.77 -9.86
CA PRO A 183 -22.69 3.06 -10.35
C PRO A 183 -22.33 1.70 -10.99
N PRO A 184 -23.21 0.68 -10.92
CA PRO A 184 -22.95 -0.62 -11.48
C PRO A 184 -22.73 -0.59 -12.99
N GLY A 185 -21.77 -1.39 -13.46
CA GLY A 185 -21.46 -1.57 -14.88
C GLY A 185 -20.85 -0.36 -15.57
N GLN A 186 -20.34 0.63 -14.83
CA GLN A 186 -19.81 1.88 -15.38
C GLN A 186 -18.36 2.10 -14.97
N GLU A 187 -17.63 2.75 -15.87
CA GLU A 187 -16.36 3.39 -15.54
C GLU A 187 -16.63 4.75 -14.89
N THR A 188 -15.92 5.05 -13.83
CA THR A 188 -16.06 6.31 -13.07
C THR A 188 -14.68 6.86 -12.75
N VAL A 189 -14.49 8.15 -12.94
CA VAL A 189 -13.28 8.88 -12.53
C VAL A 189 -13.66 9.85 -11.43
N THR A 190 -12.87 9.88 -10.36
CA THR A 190 -13.05 10.83 -9.25
C THR A 190 -11.68 11.32 -8.78
N SER A 191 -11.62 12.55 -8.33
CA SER A 191 -10.41 13.12 -7.76
C SER A 191 -10.68 13.85 -6.45
N GLY A 192 -9.67 13.87 -5.58
CA GLY A 192 -9.63 14.71 -4.38
C GLY A 192 -8.35 15.53 -4.38
N THR A 193 -8.47 16.81 -4.04
CA THR A 193 -7.35 17.74 -3.97
C THR A 193 -7.10 18.15 -2.54
N CYS A 194 -5.86 18.04 -2.11
CA CYS A 194 -5.39 18.51 -0.81
C CYS A 194 -4.60 19.81 -0.98
N ALA A 195 -5.03 20.89 -0.34
CA ALA A 195 -4.21 22.10 -0.24
C ALA A 195 -3.15 21.94 0.84
N ILE A 196 -1.96 22.38 0.53
CA ILE A 196 -0.85 22.38 1.49
C ILE A 196 -0.95 23.63 2.36
N GLU A 197 -1.10 23.42 3.67
CA GLU A 197 -1.19 24.51 4.65
C GLU A 197 0.12 24.73 5.40
N THR A 198 0.95 23.68 5.52
CA THR A 198 2.26 23.72 6.18
C THR A 198 3.30 23.16 5.24
N GLU A 199 4.49 23.78 5.22
CA GLU A 199 5.61 23.29 4.42
C GLU A 199 5.94 21.83 4.78
N GLN A 200 6.08 21.01 3.76
CA GLN A 200 6.39 19.58 3.88
C GLN A 200 7.11 19.10 2.63
N THR A 201 7.87 18.02 2.77
CA THR A 201 8.53 17.35 1.66
C THR A 201 8.05 15.93 1.55
N VAL A 202 7.54 15.53 0.38
CA VAL A 202 7.08 14.17 0.06
C VAL A 202 8.13 13.45 -0.78
N PHE A 203 8.32 12.11 -0.62
CA PHE A 203 9.41 11.39 -1.29
C PHE A 203 9.09 9.95 -1.72
N ALA A 204 7.95 9.42 -1.34
CA ALA A 204 7.48 8.11 -1.79
C ALA A 204 5.96 8.09 -1.83
N LEU A 205 5.41 7.32 -2.76
CA LEU A 205 3.98 7.19 -3.02
C LEU A 205 3.58 5.73 -3.04
N PHE A 206 2.52 5.40 -2.34
CA PHE A 206 1.78 4.15 -2.45
C PHE A 206 0.37 4.45 -2.96
N PRO A 207 0.08 4.22 -4.25
CA PRO A 207 -1.28 4.33 -4.77
C PRO A 207 -2.16 3.28 -4.09
N HIS A 208 -3.29 3.69 -3.52
CA HIS A 208 -4.19 2.78 -2.84
C HIS A 208 -5.64 2.91 -3.32
N MET A 209 -6.13 1.84 -3.88
CA MET A 209 -7.53 1.59 -4.24
C MET A 209 -7.88 0.16 -3.86
N HIS A 210 -9.16 -0.23 -4.01
CA HIS A 210 -9.56 -1.63 -3.85
C HIS A 210 -9.78 -2.33 -5.20
N GLN A 211 -10.59 -3.39 -5.20
CA GLN A 211 -10.68 -4.37 -6.31
C GLN A 211 -11.20 -3.80 -7.64
N LEU A 212 -11.96 -2.71 -7.61
CA LEU A 212 -12.54 -2.11 -8.83
C LEU A 212 -11.61 -1.09 -9.49
N GLY A 213 -10.50 -0.74 -8.83
CA GLY A 213 -9.49 0.18 -9.33
C GLY A 213 -8.90 -0.27 -10.66
N LYS A 214 -8.65 0.70 -11.56
CA LYS A 214 -8.10 0.49 -12.90
C LYS A 214 -6.93 1.40 -13.23
N HIS A 215 -6.93 2.59 -12.67
CA HIS A 215 -5.89 3.58 -12.95
C HIS A 215 -5.77 4.57 -11.80
N PHE A 216 -4.54 4.93 -11.46
CA PHE A 216 -4.25 5.93 -10.45
C PHE A 216 -3.34 7.01 -11.01
N LYS A 217 -3.65 8.27 -10.70
CA LYS A 217 -2.83 9.41 -11.07
C LYS A 217 -2.65 10.34 -9.88
N LEU A 218 -1.40 10.78 -9.67
CA LEU A 218 -1.05 11.80 -8.68
C LEU A 218 -0.45 13.01 -9.38
N THR A 219 -1.04 14.18 -9.13
CA THR A 219 -0.57 15.46 -9.65
C THR A 219 -0.24 16.37 -8.47
N VAL A 220 0.95 16.97 -8.51
CA VAL A 220 1.36 18.03 -7.59
C VAL A 220 1.23 19.37 -8.33
N ASN A 221 0.51 20.33 -7.77
CA ASN A 221 0.52 21.70 -8.23
C ASN A 221 1.46 22.52 -7.36
N LYS A 222 2.55 22.97 -7.93
CA LYS A 222 3.56 23.78 -7.24
C LYS A 222 3.65 25.16 -7.89
N ALA A 223 3.39 26.19 -7.11
CA ALA A 223 3.40 27.58 -7.59
C ALA A 223 2.53 27.79 -8.86
N GLY A 224 1.40 27.09 -8.96
CA GLY A 224 0.49 27.14 -10.10
C GLY A 224 0.92 26.33 -11.33
N GLN A 225 1.93 25.45 -11.18
CA GLN A 225 2.39 24.55 -12.23
C GLN A 225 2.11 23.10 -11.84
N ASP A 226 1.43 22.36 -12.70
CA ASP A 226 1.14 20.94 -12.50
C ASP A 226 2.35 20.09 -12.88
N GLN A 227 2.70 19.17 -11.99
CA GLN A 227 3.68 18.12 -12.19
C GLN A 227 3.00 16.76 -11.93
N ILE A 228 2.98 15.90 -12.93
CA ILE A 228 2.52 14.52 -12.77
C ILE A 228 3.65 13.73 -12.08
N VAL A 229 3.36 13.19 -10.90
CA VAL A 229 4.29 12.36 -10.12
C VAL A 229 4.07 10.88 -10.43
N HIS A 230 2.82 10.49 -10.67
CA HIS A 230 2.43 9.14 -11.02
C HIS A 230 1.25 9.16 -11.98
N ASP A 231 1.25 8.29 -12.99
CA ASP A 231 0.16 8.15 -13.96
C ASP A 231 0.25 6.74 -14.58
N ALA A 232 -0.43 5.76 -13.97
CA ALA A 232 -0.30 4.36 -14.37
C ALA A 232 -1.57 3.55 -14.14
N ALA A 233 -1.68 2.43 -14.88
CA ALA A 233 -2.66 1.40 -14.59
C ALA A 233 -2.49 0.90 -13.15
N TYR A 234 -3.62 0.57 -12.51
CA TYR A 234 -3.65 0.08 -11.14
C TYR A 234 -4.13 -1.38 -11.11
N ASP A 235 -3.44 -2.21 -10.34
CA ASP A 235 -3.87 -3.55 -9.98
C ASP A 235 -3.89 -3.70 -8.45
N PHE A 236 -5.02 -4.14 -7.92
CA PHE A 236 -5.20 -4.36 -6.49
C PHE A 236 -4.20 -5.38 -5.91
N ASN A 237 -3.76 -6.33 -6.71
CA ASN A 237 -2.85 -7.39 -6.28
C ASN A 237 -1.36 -6.98 -6.38
N GLU A 238 -1.05 -5.87 -7.03
CA GLU A 238 0.33 -5.43 -7.30
C GLU A 238 0.60 -4.03 -6.73
N GLN A 239 0.08 -3.76 -5.54
CA GLN A 239 0.27 -2.48 -4.87
C GLN A 239 1.70 -2.36 -4.34
N ALA A 240 2.40 -1.30 -4.71
CA ALA A 240 3.77 -1.09 -4.33
C ALA A 240 4.10 0.40 -4.12
N PHE A 241 5.08 0.68 -3.27
CA PHE A 241 5.64 2.02 -3.16
C PHE A 241 6.48 2.37 -4.38
N THR A 242 6.31 3.59 -4.86
CA THR A 242 7.18 4.23 -5.85
C THR A 242 7.96 5.34 -5.17
N VAL A 243 9.29 5.27 -5.24
CA VAL A 243 10.18 6.32 -4.72
C VAL A 243 10.45 7.32 -5.84
N PHE A 244 10.46 8.60 -5.50
CA PHE A 244 10.79 9.69 -6.41
C PHE A 244 11.67 10.74 -5.70
N ASP A 245 12.28 11.62 -6.47
CA ASP A 245 13.09 12.72 -5.91
C ASP A 245 12.22 13.57 -4.97
N PRO A 246 12.69 13.89 -3.75
CA PRO A 246 11.90 14.62 -2.78
C PRO A 246 11.34 15.94 -3.33
N ILE A 247 10.03 16.16 -3.14
CA ILE A 247 9.31 17.35 -3.59
C ILE A 247 8.91 18.16 -2.36
N THR A 248 9.51 19.33 -2.19
CA THR A 248 9.10 20.28 -1.14
C THR A 248 7.90 21.09 -1.62
N LEU A 249 6.86 21.11 -0.80
CA LEU A 249 5.60 21.80 -1.01
C LEU A 249 5.45 22.88 0.05
N SER A 250 4.96 24.05 -0.36
CA SER A 250 4.75 25.22 0.50
C SER A 250 3.26 25.55 0.60
N PRO A 251 2.84 26.34 1.60
CA PRO A 251 1.47 26.83 1.67
C PRO A 251 0.98 27.48 0.36
N GLY A 252 -0.14 26.97 -0.15
CA GLY A 252 -0.71 27.38 -1.44
C GLY A 252 -0.44 26.41 -2.59
N ASP A 253 0.49 25.46 -2.43
CA ASP A 253 0.61 24.32 -3.33
C ASP A 253 -0.51 23.30 -3.04
N SER A 254 -0.66 22.30 -3.90
CA SER A 254 -1.66 21.23 -3.69
C SER A 254 -1.24 19.89 -4.29
N ILE A 255 -1.88 18.83 -3.80
CA ILE A 255 -1.76 17.48 -4.35
C ILE A 255 -3.15 16.99 -4.74
N THR A 256 -3.27 16.40 -5.93
CA THR A 256 -4.51 15.79 -6.40
C THR A 256 -4.30 14.31 -6.67
N SER A 257 -5.08 13.47 -6.00
CA SER A 257 -5.23 12.05 -6.29
C SER A 257 -6.45 11.86 -7.19
N GLU A 258 -6.28 11.19 -8.33
CA GLU A 258 -7.32 10.85 -9.28
C GLU A 258 -7.35 9.34 -9.48
N CYS A 259 -8.53 8.75 -9.31
CA CYS A 259 -8.76 7.32 -9.46
C CYS A 259 -9.78 7.03 -10.53
N THR A 260 -9.52 6.00 -11.34
CA THR A 260 -10.46 5.44 -12.30
C THR A 260 -10.85 4.04 -11.86
N TRP A 261 -12.14 3.76 -11.83
CA TRP A 261 -12.71 2.45 -11.51
C TRP A 261 -13.57 1.91 -12.64
N LEU A 262 -13.67 0.60 -12.72
CA LEU A 262 -14.72 -0.08 -13.46
C LEU A 262 -15.55 -0.92 -12.47
N ASN A 263 -16.76 -0.45 -12.14
CA ASN A 263 -17.63 -1.21 -11.25
C ASN A 263 -18.27 -2.38 -11.98
N THR A 264 -17.70 -3.56 -11.82
CA THR A 264 -18.20 -4.81 -12.42
C THR A 264 -19.28 -5.49 -11.57
N THR A 265 -19.65 -4.91 -10.42
CA THR A 265 -20.69 -5.46 -9.54
C THR A 265 -22.10 -5.05 -10.01
N GLY A 266 -23.11 -5.70 -9.45
CA GLY A 266 -24.53 -5.36 -9.72
C GLY A 266 -25.08 -4.23 -8.82
N GLN A 267 -24.23 -3.59 -7.99
CA GLN A 267 -24.66 -2.59 -7.00
C GLN A 267 -23.76 -1.34 -7.08
N THR A 268 -24.28 -0.22 -6.58
CA THR A 268 -23.45 0.97 -6.38
C THR A 268 -22.48 0.72 -5.25
N VAL A 269 -21.20 1.03 -5.47
CA VAL A 269 -20.11 0.93 -4.50
C VAL A 269 -19.66 2.33 -4.11
N GLY A 270 -19.47 2.57 -2.83
CA GLY A 270 -18.98 3.85 -2.28
C GLY A 270 -17.70 3.64 -1.48
N TRP A 271 -17.25 4.72 -0.85
CA TRP A 271 -16.09 4.70 0.04
C TRP A 271 -16.30 3.77 1.24
N GLY A 272 -15.24 3.11 1.71
CA GLY A 272 -15.21 2.32 2.94
C GLY A 272 -14.01 1.40 3.06
N ASP A 273 -13.72 0.96 4.28
CA ASP A 273 -12.52 0.17 4.63
C ASP A 273 -12.55 -1.29 4.13
N SER A 274 -13.76 -1.83 3.89
CA SER A 274 -13.88 -3.20 3.37
C SER A 274 -13.45 -3.27 1.90
N SER A 275 -12.74 -4.31 1.49
CA SER A 275 -12.37 -4.56 0.10
C SER A 275 -13.58 -4.69 -0.87
N ASN A 276 -14.80 -4.78 -0.34
CA ASN A 276 -16.05 -4.71 -1.12
C ASN A 276 -16.54 -3.26 -1.33
N ASN A 277 -15.94 -2.31 -0.65
CA ASN A 277 -16.05 -0.87 -0.88
C ASN A 277 -14.84 -0.41 -1.69
N GLU A 278 -14.66 0.89 -1.85
CA GLU A 278 -13.52 1.45 -2.56
C GLU A 278 -12.85 2.57 -1.79
N MET A 279 -11.56 2.75 -2.07
CA MET A 279 -10.74 3.86 -1.60
C MET A 279 -9.99 4.50 -2.78
N CYS A 280 -9.51 5.72 -2.58
CA CYS A 280 -8.68 6.44 -3.54
C CYS A 280 -7.69 7.31 -2.78
N PHE A 281 -6.52 6.79 -2.48
CA PHE A 281 -5.49 7.53 -1.75
C PHE A 281 -4.13 7.44 -2.44
N GLY A 282 -3.44 8.59 -2.51
CA GLY A 282 -2.01 8.63 -2.74
C GLY A 282 -1.29 8.64 -1.40
N ILE A 283 -1.08 7.48 -0.78
CA ILE A 283 -0.40 7.39 0.52
C ILE A 283 1.07 7.73 0.31
N MET A 284 1.56 8.76 1.00
CA MET A 284 2.93 9.23 0.87
C MET A 284 3.66 9.29 2.19
N TYR A 285 4.97 9.05 2.16
CA TYR A 285 5.82 9.53 3.25
C TYR A 285 6.13 10.99 3.06
N ARG A 286 6.06 11.76 4.15
CA ARG A 286 6.45 13.16 4.22
C ARG A 286 7.31 13.45 5.43
N TYR A 287 8.02 14.57 5.36
CA TYR A 287 8.70 15.18 6.50
C TYR A 287 8.65 16.71 6.43
N PRO A 288 8.74 17.45 7.55
CA PRO A 288 8.66 16.94 8.92
C PRO A 288 7.29 16.34 9.21
N ALA A 289 7.22 15.41 10.16
CA ALA A 289 5.98 14.80 10.62
C ALA A 289 4.99 15.86 11.13
N GLN A 290 3.71 15.73 10.74
CA GLN A 290 2.62 16.64 11.13
C GLN A 290 1.45 15.89 11.78
N GLY A 291 1.59 14.57 11.98
CA GLY A 291 0.55 13.64 12.38
C GLY A 291 -0.10 13.00 11.14
N ASP A 292 -0.50 11.72 11.26
CA ASP A 292 -1.20 11.02 10.19
C ASP A 292 -2.39 11.84 9.75
N ASP A 293 -2.45 12.17 8.46
CA ASP A 293 -3.37 13.17 7.97
C ASP A 293 -4.06 12.71 6.68
N PHE A 294 -5.36 12.46 6.82
CA PHE A 294 -6.24 12.32 5.67
C PHE A 294 -6.59 13.70 5.15
N CYS A 295 -6.37 13.94 3.88
CA CYS A 295 -6.60 15.26 3.31
C CYS A 295 -7.42 15.19 2.02
N ASP A 296 -8.61 15.80 2.07
CA ASP A 296 -9.43 16.13 0.91
C ASP A 296 -10.06 17.52 1.15
N ASN A 297 -9.77 18.50 0.30
CA ASN A 297 -10.38 19.83 0.38
C ASN A 297 -11.83 19.79 -0.09
N GLY A 298 -12.71 19.42 0.78
CA GLY A 298 -14.15 19.34 0.53
C GLY A 298 -14.84 18.28 1.36
N PHE A 299 -14.07 17.47 2.05
CA PHE A 299 -14.60 16.47 2.94
C PHE A 299 -14.03 16.64 4.36
N THR A 300 -14.91 16.92 5.32
CA THR A 300 -14.70 16.61 6.74
C THR A 300 -15.43 15.31 7.00
N PRO A 301 -14.76 14.27 7.53
CA PRO A 301 -15.42 13.01 7.88
C PRO A 301 -16.54 13.21 8.89
#